data_5d8fb1ed6de864063e9e81c1be0c5e5d
#
_entry.id   5d8fb1ed6de864063e9e81c1be0c5e5d
#
_cell.length_a   1.000
_cell.length_b   1.000
_cell.length_c   1.000
_cell.angle_alpha   90.00
_cell.angle_beta   90.00
_cell.angle_gamma   90.00
#
_symmetry.space_group_name_H-M   'P 1'
#
loop_
_entity.id
_entity.type
_entity.pdbx_description
1 polymer ?
#
loop_
_entity_poly.entity_id
_entity_poly.type
_entity_poly.pdbx_seq_one_letter_code
_entity_poly.pdbx_strand_id
1 'polypeptide(L)'
;LRIADYANKKGIKLAFCGGFPEECDMLSDDAAIRENGIRYMHNLLLLMQKMDADLLVGCHYTKWPVRRTETLSLAHKEELVERTAEAYRLAAQPAQECGVTCAIETLNRFEAYLLNCSEETADFVDRVGNPNVKVHFDTFHMNIEEDSIGGAIKTAGTRLAALHVAERNRR
;
A
#
# COMPACT_ATOMS: atom_id res chain seq x y z
N LEU A 1 -9.33 11.95 -19.72
CA LEU A 1 -7.98 11.52 -19.49
C LEU A 1 -6.92 12.52 -19.99
N ARG A 2 -7.24 13.85 -19.95
CA ARG A 2 -6.37 14.94 -20.42
C ARG A 2 -4.94 14.90 -19.84
N ILE A 3 -4.78 14.44 -18.59
CA ILE A 3 -3.46 14.31 -17.94
C ILE A 3 -2.66 13.20 -18.60
N ALA A 4 -3.25 12.02 -18.82
CA ALA A 4 -2.59 10.90 -19.49
C ALA A 4 -2.15 11.26 -20.91
N ASP A 5 -3.05 11.89 -21.69
CA ASP A 5 -2.71 12.34 -23.05
C ASP A 5 -1.53 13.34 -23.06
N TYR A 6 -1.49 14.23 -22.07
CA TYR A 6 -0.39 15.18 -21.93
C TYR A 6 0.92 14.51 -21.51
N ALA A 7 0.87 13.60 -20.53
CA ALA A 7 2.02 12.84 -20.07
C ALA A 7 2.63 12.01 -21.21
N ASN A 8 1.80 11.27 -21.95
CA ASN A 8 2.22 10.47 -23.08
C ASN A 8 2.88 11.31 -24.19
N LYS A 9 2.29 12.48 -24.52
CA LYS A 9 2.91 13.42 -25.48
C LYS A 9 4.28 13.95 -25.05
N LYS A 10 4.55 13.93 -23.73
CA LYS A 10 5.83 14.38 -23.16
C LYS A 10 6.79 13.24 -22.82
N GLY A 11 6.40 11.98 -23.04
CA GLY A 11 7.19 10.82 -22.64
C GLY A 11 7.31 10.64 -21.14
N ILE A 12 6.31 11.14 -20.37
CA ILE A 12 6.28 11.04 -18.90
C ILE A 12 5.43 9.83 -18.52
N LYS A 13 6.01 8.91 -17.76
CA LYS A 13 5.26 7.82 -17.11
C LYS A 13 4.53 8.33 -15.87
N LEU A 14 3.30 7.85 -15.68
CA LEU A 14 2.48 8.19 -14.52
C LEU A 14 2.59 7.09 -13.48
N ALA A 15 2.69 7.50 -12.21
CA ALA A 15 2.48 6.65 -11.04
C ALA A 15 1.43 7.31 -10.14
N PHE A 16 0.70 6.51 -9.39
CA PHE A 16 -0.30 6.99 -8.44
C PHE A 16 0.19 6.75 -7.02
N CYS A 17 -0.10 7.70 -6.14
CA CYS A 17 0.17 7.58 -4.70
C CYS A 17 -1.07 7.99 -3.91
N GLY A 18 -1.39 7.25 -2.86
CA GLY A 18 -2.48 7.62 -1.98
C GLY A 18 -2.84 6.59 -0.92
N GLY A 19 -3.65 7.05 0.03
CA GLY A 19 -4.44 6.23 0.94
C GLY A 19 -5.92 6.29 0.54
N PHE A 20 -6.72 5.40 1.10
CA PHE A 20 -8.14 5.35 0.81
C PHE A 20 -8.93 6.31 1.69
N PRO A 21 -10.11 6.77 1.25
CA PRO A 21 -11.03 7.50 2.11
C PRO A 21 -11.65 6.57 3.16
N GLU A 22 -12.22 7.14 4.22
CA GLU A 22 -12.73 6.38 5.38
C GLU A 22 -13.81 5.37 5.00
N GLU A 23 -14.67 5.71 4.07
CA GLU A 23 -15.73 4.84 3.54
C GLU A 23 -15.23 3.69 2.67
N CYS A 24 -13.92 3.61 2.40
CA CYS A 24 -13.24 2.57 1.61
C CYS A 24 -12.13 1.85 2.39
N ASP A 25 -12.15 1.96 3.74
CA ASP A 25 -11.13 1.40 4.61
C ASP A 25 -11.25 -0.13 4.68
N MET A 26 -10.32 -0.86 4.06
CA MET A 26 -10.29 -2.33 4.11
C MET A 26 -9.87 -2.89 5.47
N LEU A 27 -9.38 -2.04 6.38
CA LEU A 27 -9.07 -2.39 7.75
C LEU A 27 -10.31 -2.30 8.67
N SER A 28 -11.41 -1.71 8.20
CA SER A 28 -12.65 -1.48 8.97
C SER A 28 -13.25 -2.79 9.51
N ASP A 29 -13.86 -2.73 10.69
CA ASP A 29 -14.67 -3.82 11.25
C ASP A 29 -15.99 -3.99 10.47
N ASP A 30 -16.48 -2.93 9.82
CA ASP A 30 -17.67 -2.98 8.97
C ASP A 30 -17.38 -3.62 7.61
N ALA A 31 -18.05 -4.74 7.34
CA ALA A 31 -17.90 -5.47 6.08
C ALA A 31 -18.31 -4.64 4.86
N ALA A 32 -19.31 -3.77 4.98
CA ALA A 32 -19.75 -2.93 3.86
C ALA A 32 -18.70 -1.88 3.49
N ILE A 33 -17.98 -1.33 4.48
CA ILE A 33 -16.86 -0.43 4.23
C ILE A 33 -15.71 -1.17 3.54
N ARG A 34 -15.38 -2.41 3.97
CA ARG A 34 -14.35 -3.21 3.30
C ARG A 34 -14.72 -3.52 1.85
N GLU A 35 -15.98 -3.88 1.59
CA GLU A 35 -16.48 -4.11 0.23
C GLU A 35 -16.42 -2.84 -0.64
N ASN A 36 -16.68 -1.66 -0.07
CA ASN A 36 -16.48 -0.39 -0.76
C ASN A 36 -15.00 -0.20 -1.14
N GLY A 37 -14.07 -0.53 -0.25
CA GLY A 37 -12.63 -0.49 -0.51
C GLY A 37 -12.22 -1.39 -1.68
N ILE A 38 -12.74 -2.62 -1.72
CA ILE A 38 -12.50 -3.56 -2.82
C ILE A 38 -12.99 -2.97 -4.15
N ARG A 39 -14.22 -2.46 -4.19
CA ARG A 39 -14.77 -1.82 -5.41
C ARG A 39 -14.01 -0.55 -5.82
N TYR A 40 -13.59 0.24 -4.84
CA TYR A 40 -12.79 1.44 -5.09
C TYR A 40 -11.45 1.08 -5.75
N MET A 41 -10.77 0.06 -5.23
CA MET A 41 -9.50 -0.43 -5.80
C MET A 41 -9.69 -0.94 -7.23
N HIS A 42 -10.74 -1.74 -7.51
CA HIS A 42 -11.05 -2.20 -8.87
C HIS A 42 -11.21 -1.03 -9.85
N ASN A 43 -11.98 -0.01 -9.46
CA ASN A 43 -12.18 1.19 -10.29
C ASN A 43 -10.89 1.98 -10.48
N LEU A 44 -10.04 2.07 -9.45
CA LEU A 44 -8.74 2.73 -9.51
C LEU A 44 -7.80 2.01 -10.49
N LEU A 45 -7.71 0.68 -10.41
CA LEU A 45 -6.88 -0.12 -11.32
C LEU A 45 -7.32 0.03 -12.79
N LEU A 46 -8.63 0.00 -13.05
CA LEU A 46 -9.17 0.26 -14.39
C LEU A 46 -8.90 1.69 -14.89
N LEU A 47 -8.93 2.67 -13.99
CA LEU A 47 -8.54 4.04 -14.32
C LEU A 47 -7.07 4.14 -14.66
N MET A 48 -6.20 3.52 -13.86
CA MET A 48 -4.75 3.49 -14.09
C MET A 48 -4.41 2.84 -15.42
N GLN A 49 -5.03 1.71 -15.76
CA GLN A 49 -4.88 1.07 -17.07
C GLN A 49 -5.22 2.04 -18.22
N LYS A 50 -6.36 2.76 -18.11
CA LYS A 50 -6.76 3.77 -19.12
C LYS A 50 -5.82 4.98 -19.19
N MET A 51 -5.05 5.21 -18.14
CA MET A 51 -4.08 6.31 -18.06
C MET A 51 -2.64 5.88 -18.40
N ASP A 52 -2.43 4.62 -18.75
CA ASP A 52 -1.11 4.02 -18.99
C ASP A 52 -0.17 4.20 -17.77
N ALA A 53 -0.74 4.02 -16.57
CA ALA A 53 -0.02 4.09 -15.30
C ALA A 53 0.13 2.67 -14.74
N ASP A 54 1.36 2.28 -14.42
CA ASP A 54 1.74 0.91 -14.06
C ASP A 54 2.14 0.72 -12.60
N LEU A 55 2.16 1.81 -11.79
CA LEU A 55 2.59 1.77 -10.40
C LEU A 55 1.62 2.55 -9.49
N LEU A 56 1.07 1.85 -8.49
CA LEU A 56 0.34 2.41 -7.36
C LEU A 56 1.18 2.25 -6.09
N VAL A 57 1.48 3.34 -5.40
CA VAL A 57 2.20 3.35 -4.13
C VAL A 57 1.36 3.96 -3.01
N GLY A 58 1.70 3.69 -1.75
CA GLY A 58 1.01 4.26 -0.60
C GLY A 58 0.29 3.23 0.28
N CYS A 59 -0.51 3.72 1.23
CA CYS A 59 -1.25 2.87 2.18
C CYS A 59 -2.65 2.51 1.68
N HIS A 60 -2.76 2.10 0.43
CA HIS A 60 -4.04 1.80 -0.24
C HIS A 60 -4.72 0.49 0.21
N TYR A 61 -4.38 -0.03 1.39
CA TYR A 61 -5.09 -1.10 2.10
C TYR A 61 -5.99 -0.55 3.23
N THR A 62 -5.86 0.74 3.56
CA THR A 62 -6.59 1.40 4.64
C THR A 62 -6.79 2.89 4.34
N LYS A 63 -7.63 3.56 5.13
CA LYS A 63 -7.68 5.02 5.17
C LYS A 63 -6.37 5.62 5.70
N TRP A 64 -6.06 6.85 5.36
CA TRP A 64 -4.87 7.54 5.87
C TRP A 64 -5.18 8.96 6.36
N PRO A 65 -4.65 9.36 7.53
CA PRO A 65 -3.89 8.53 8.49
C PRO A 65 -4.80 7.58 9.27
N VAL A 66 -4.27 6.43 9.68
CA VAL A 66 -4.97 5.46 10.52
C VAL A 66 -4.27 5.35 11.87
N ARG A 67 -4.72 6.14 12.83
CA ARG A 67 -4.17 6.19 14.19
C ARG A 67 -5.06 5.43 15.16
N ARG A 68 -4.42 4.85 16.17
CA ARG A 68 -5.11 4.18 17.27
C ARG A 68 -4.62 4.75 18.59
N THR A 69 -5.54 4.98 19.51
CA THR A 69 -5.25 5.47 20.87
C THR A 69 -5.21 4.33 21.89
N GLU A 70 -5.78 3.19 21.55
CA GLU A 70 -5.87 2.02 22.44
C GLU A 70 -4.76 1.02 22.14
N THR A 71 -4.29 0.32 23.16
CA THR A 71 -3.31 -0.76 23.02
C THR A 71 -3.93 -1.92 22.26
N LEU A 72 -3.24 -2.36 21.21
CA LEU A 72 -3.61 -3.52 20.42
C LEU A 72 -2.88 -4.76 20.96
N SER A 73 -3.61 -5.82 21.29
CA SER A 73 -2.97 -7.10 21.59
C SER A 73 -2.38 -7.73 20.33
N LEU A 74 -1.31 -8.52 20.48
CA LEU A 74 -0.69 -9.21 19.34
C LEU A 74 -1.70 -10.11 18.60
N ALA A 75 -2.56 -10.81 19.34
CA ALA A 75 -3.58 -11.68 18.75
C ALA A 75 -4.59 -10.87 17.91
N HIS A 76 -5.01 -9.71 18.39
CA HIS A 76 -5.93 -8.86 17.64
C HIS A 76 -5.25 -8.19 16.44
N LYS A 77 -3.96 -7.83 16.56
CA LYS A 77 -3.17 -7.34 15.41
C LYS A 77 -3.11 -8.40 14.32
N GLU A 78 -2.83 -9.64 14.68
CA GLU A 78 -2.77 -10.78 13.74
C GLU A 78 -4.11 -11.02 13.03
N GLU A 79 -5.24 -10.96 13.77
CA GLU A 79 -6.58 -11.05 13.19
C GLU A 79 -6.84 -9.92 12.16
N LEU A 80 -6.44 -8.68 12.49
CA LEU A 80 -6.58 -7.54 11.60
C LEU A 80 -5.72 -7.70 10.33
N VAL A 81 -4.49 -8.17 10.47
CA VAL A 81 -3.58 -8.42 9.35
C VAL A 81 -4.19 -9.45 8.39
N GLU A 82 -4.66 -10.60 8.91
CA GLU A 82 -5.25 -11.67 8.10
C GLU A 82 -6.52 -11.19 7.37
N ARG A 83 -7.44 -10.57 8.09
CA ARG A 83 -8.68 -10.04 7.52
C ARG A 83 -8.43 -8.98 6.44
N THR A 84 -7.45 -8.10 6.66
CA THR A 84 -7.11 -7.05 5.70
C THR A 84 -6.39 -7.64 4.49
N ALA A 85 -5.53 -8.64 4.68
CA ALA A 85 -4.87 -9.34 3.58
C ALA A 85 -5.88 -10.09 2.70
N GLU A 86 -6.92 -10.71 3.29
CA GLU A 86 -8.02 -11.35 2.56
C GLU A 86 -8.81 -10.34 1.72
N ALA A 87 -9.21 -9.19 2.31
CA ALA A 87 -9.89 -8.13 1.59
C ALA A 87 -9.01 -7.55 0.47
N TYR A 88 -7.73 -7.35 0.75
CA TYR A 88 -6.79 -6.83 -0.23
C TYR A 88 -6.50 -7.82 -1.36
N ARG A 89 -6.47 -9.11 -1.10
CA ARG A 89 -6.36 -10.17 -2.13
C ARG A 89 -7.48 -10.04 -3.16
N LEU A 90 -8.71 -9.83 -2.70
CA LEU A 90 -9.87 -9.60 -3.59
C LEU A 90 -9.72 -8.27 -4.34
N ALA A 91 -9.32 -7.22 -3.65
CA ALA A 91 -9.14 -5.89 -4.24
C ALA A 91 -8.05 -5.86 -5.34
N ALA A 92 -7.00 -6.64 -5.19
CA ALA A 92 -5.88 -6.70 -6.12
C ALA A 92 -6.08 -7.68 -7.30
N GLN A 93 -7.19 -8.39 -7.38
CA GLN A 93 -7.44 -9.37 -8.47
C GLN A 93 -7.25 -8.78 -9.87
N PRO A 94 -7.73 -7.57 -10.22
CA PRO A 94 -7.56 -7.03 -11.55
C PRO A 94 -6.15 -6.50 -11.84
N ALA A 95 -5.25 -6.43 -10.86
CA ALA A 95 -3.95 -5.76 -11.01
C ALA A 95 -3.12 -6.31 -12.17
N GLN A 96 -3.10 -7.64 -12.34
CA GLN A 96 -2.35 -8.29 -13.42
C GLN A 96 -2.91 -7.94 -14.80
N GLU A 97 -4.23 -8.01 -14.97
CA GLU A 97 -4.90 -7.68 -16.23
C GLU A 97 -4.78 -6.21 -16.57
N CYS A 98 -4.76 -5.35 -15.56
CA CYS A 98 -4.57 -3.91 -15.70
C CYS A 98 -3.09 -3.53 -15.93
N GLY A 99 -2.14 -4.44 -15.75
CA GLY A 99 -0.71 -4.17 -15.85
C GLY A 99 -0.18 -3.28 -14.72
N VAL A 100 -0.81 -3.28 -13.54
CA VAL A 100 -0.48 -2.39 -12.42
C VAL A 100 0.24 -3.17 -11.32
N THR A 101 1.35 -2.63 -10.83
CA THR A 101 2.00 -3.05 -9.58
C THR A 101 1.44 -2.22 -8.42
N CYS A 102 0.92 -2.91 -7.40
CA CYS A 102 0.37 -2.31 -6.18
C CYS A 102 1.40 -2.42 -5.05
N ALA A 103 2.16 -1.38 -4.80
CA ALA A 103 3.24 -1.37 -3.81
C ALA A 103 2.74 -0.77 -2.48
N ILE A 104 2.57 -1.62 -1.47
CA ILE A 104 2.09 -1.29 -0.11
C ILE A 104 3.18 -0.54 0.64
N GLU A 105 2.86 0.63 1.15
CA GLU A 105 3.78 1.45 1.91
C GLU A 105 3.85 1.02 3.37
N THR A 106 5.09 0.81 3.84
CA THR A 106 5.41 0.66 5.26
C THR A 106 5.43 2.04 5.91
N LEU A 107 4.53 2.29 6.85
CA LEU A 107 4.37 3.59 7.51
C LEU A 107 4.85 3.56 8.95
N ASN A 108 5.36 4.67 9.46
CA ASN A 108 5.73 4.79 10.86
C ASN A 108 4.52 4.72 11.79
N ARG A 109 4.75 4.34 13.05
CA ARG A 109 3.74 4.14 14.12
C ARG A 109 2.91 5.38 14.47
N PHE A 110 3.34 6.58 14.05
CA PHE A 110 2.60 7.81 14.29
C PHE A 110 1.53 8.07 13.22
N GLU A 111 1.63 7.40 12.08
CA GLU A 111 0.73 7.56 10.94
C GLU A 111 -0.15 6.34 10.68
N ALA A 112 0.35 5.13 11.00
CA ALA A 112 -0.39 3.87 10.91
C ALA A 112 -0.02 2.94 12.07
N TYR A 113 -0.82 1.88 12.29
CA TYR A 113 -0.58 0.95 13.39
C TYR A 113 -0.50 -0.52 12.98
N LEU A 114 -0.72 -0.83 11.69
CA LEU A 114 -0.78 -2.22 11.25
C LEU A 114 0.54 -2.71 10.66
N LEU A 115 1.11 -1.99 9.69
CA LEU A 115 2.32 -2.35 8.95
C LEU A 115 3.39 -1.28 9.17
N ASN A 116 4.24 -1.47 10.18
CA ASN A 116 5.19 -0.46 10.60
C ASN A 116 6.64 -0.79 10.27
N CYS A 117 6.98 -2.05 10.01
CA CYS A 117 8.33 -2.44 9.64
C CYS A 117 8.37 -3.36 8.40
N SER A 118 9.56 -3.57 7.90
CA SER A 118 9.80 -4.35 6.67
C SER A 118 9.30 -5.79 6.78
N GLU A 119 9.46 -6.43 7.93
CA GLU A 119 9.01 -7.79 8.17
C GLU A 119 7.47 -7.88 8.12
N GLU A 120 6.78 -6.95 8.76
CA GLU A 120 5.31 -6.92 8.78
C GLU A 120 4.74 -6.71 7.38
N THR A 121 5.32 -5.78 6.61
CA THR A 121 4.84 -5.50 5.25
C THR A 121 5.17 -6.63 4.29
N ALA A 122 6.35 -7.25 4.42
CA ALA A 122 6.72 -8.42 3.61
C ALA A 122 5.80 -9.61 3.88
N ASP A 123 5.50 -9.90 5.15
CA ASP A 123 4.56 -10.95 5.57
C ASP A 123 3.14 -10.67 5.03
N PHE A 124 2.67 -9.42 5.14
CA PHE A 124 1.38 -9.02 4.58
C PHE A 124 1.29 -9.27 3.07
N VAL A 125 2.30 -8.88 2.32
CA VAL A 125 2.37 -9.10 0.86
C VAL A 125 2.35 -10.59 0.52
N ASP A 126 3.07 -11.41 1.29
CA ASP A 126 3.08 -12.87 1.13
C ASP A 126 1.70 -13.48 1.42
N ARG A 127 1.00 -13.02 2.46
CA ARG A 127 -0.38 -13.45 2.78
C ARG A 127 -1.37 -13.05 1.70
N VAL A 128 -1.24 -11.87 1.10
CA VAL A 128 -2.06 -11.46 -0.05
C VAL A 128 -1.87 -12.43 -1.22
N GLY A 129 -0.64 -12.88 -1.47
CA GLY A 129 -0.34 -13.93 -2.44
C GLY A 129 -0.60 -13.56 -3.90
N ASN A 130 -0.63 -12.26 -4.23
CA ASN A 130 -0.79 -11.75 -5.60
C ASN A 130 0.56 -11.25 -6.13
N PRO A 131 1.06 -11.72 -7.28
CA PRO A 131 2.38 -11.36 -7.80
C PRO A 131 2.55 -9.86 -8.12
N ASN A 132 1.44 -9.15 -8.34
CA ASN A 132 1.42 -7.71 -8.59
C ASN A 132 1.35 -6.88 -7.30
N VAL A 133 1.21 -7.52 -6.12
CA VAL A 133 1.27 -6.83 -4.82
C VAL A 133 2.70 -6.90 -4.30
N LYS A 134 3.26 -5.75 -3.99
CA LYS A 134 4.66 -5.54 -3.66
C LYS A 134 4.81 -4.61 -2.45
N VAL A 135 6.05 -4.40 -2.03
CA VAL A 135 6.43 -3.51 -0.94
C VAL A 135 6.88 -2.16 -1.50
N HIS A 136 6.47 -1.10 -0.83
CA HIS A 136 6.98 0.27 -1.00
C HIS A 136 7.59 0.74 0.31
N PHE A 137 8.81 1.28 0.24
CA PHE A 137 9.47 1.92 1.37
C PHE A 137 9.63 3.42 1.15
N ASP A 138 9.56 4.18 2.24
CA ASP A 138 10.01 5.56 2.33
C ASP A 138 11.07 5.66 3.43
N THR A 139 12.26 6.16 3.10
CA THR A 139 13.36 6.28 4.05
C THR A 139 13.02 7.16 5.25
N PHE A 140 12.05 8.07 5.14
CA PHE A 140 11.53 8.82 6.28
C PHE A 140 10.88 7.89 7.33
N HIS A 141 10.00 6.98 6.90
CA HIS A 141 9.36 6.00 7.79
C HIS A 141 10.37 4.99 8.32
N MET A 142 11.25 4.50 7.45
CA MET A 142 12.30 3.54 7.82
C MET A 142 13.26 4.09 8.88
N ASN A 143 13.60 5.38 8.84
CA ASN A 143 14.46 6.01 9.88
C ASN A 143 13.85 6.02 11.28
N ILE A 144 12.53 5.81 11.39
CA ILE A 144 11.81 5.79 12.67
C ILE A 144 11.66 4.36 13.18
N GLU A 145 11.42 3.41 12.27
CA GLU A 145 10.96 2.06 12.62
C GLU A 145 12.02 0.98 12.46
N GLU A 146 13.00 1.15 11.57
CA GLU A 146 13.96 0.12 11.22
C GLU A 146 15.29 0.31 11.95
N ASP A 147 15.89 -0.76 12.40
CA ASP A 147 17.26 -0.75 12.94
C ASP A 147 18.28 -0.44 11.84
N SER A 148 17.98 -0.82 10.60
CA SER A 148 18.85 -0.62 9.45
C SER A 148 18.05 -0.56 8.14
N ILE A 149 18.17 0.55 7.42
CA ILE A 149 17.56 0.71 6.08
C ILE A 149 18.06 -0.37 5.11
N GLY A 150 19.37 -0.66 5.13
CA GLY A 150 19.95 -1.71 4.30
C GLY A 150 19.48 -3.12 4.68
N GLY A 151 19.22 -3.35 5.98
CA GLY A 151 18.61 -4.58 6.49
C GLY A 151 17.18 -4.75 5.98
N ALA A 152 16.36 -3.73 6.13
CA ALA A 152 14.97 -3.72 5.68
C ALA A 152 14.83 -3.97 4.16
N ILE A 153 15.68 -3.34 3.35
CA ILE A 153 15.72 -3.59 1.90
C ILE A 153 16.04 -5.05 1.58
N LYS A 154 16.97 -5.66 2.33
CA LYS A 154 17.29 -7.08 2.16
C LYS A 154 16.14 -7.99 2.59
N THR A 155 15.44 -7.66 3.67
CA THR A 155 14.24 -8.38 4.14
C THR A 155 13.13 -8.36 3.09
N ALA A 156 12.84 -7.20 2.49
CA ALA A 156 11.87 -7.11 1.40
C ALA A 156 12.29 -7.92 0.17
N GLY A 157 13.58 -7.92 -0.18
CA GLY A 157 14.14 -8.69 -1.30
C GLY A 157 13.40 -8.40 -2.61
N THR A 158 12.95 -9.43 -3.31
CA THR A 158 12.22 -9.33 -4.59
C THR A 158 10.79 -8.78 -4.46
N ARG A 159 10.30 -8.58 -3.25
CA ARG A 159 9.01 -7.94 -2.98
C ARG A 159 9.08 -6.42 -3.13
N LEU A 160 10.26 -5.82 -2.97
CA LEU A 160 10.43 -4.37 -3.10
C LEU A 160 10.21 -3.91 -4.54
N ALA A 161 9.23 -3.01 -4.75
CA ALA A 161 8.93 -2.44 -6.05
C ALA A 161 9.16 -0.94 -6.12
N ALA A 162 9.08 -0.23 -4.99
CA ALA A 162 9.23 1.22 -4.95
C ALA A 162 9.99 1.66 -3.70
N LEU A 163 10.77 2.74 -3.83
CA LEU A 163 11.48 3.38 -2.74
C LEU A 163 11.36 4.90 -2.89
N HIS A 164 10.72 5.54 -1.92
CA HIS A 164 10.81 6.98 -1.75
C HIS A 164 12.04 7.31 -0.89
N VAL A 165 12.80 8.28 -1.33
CA VAL A 165 14.01 8.74 -0.62
C VAL A 165 13.77 10.15 -0.12
N ALA A 166 13.71 10.28 1.18
CA ALA A 166 13.53 11.55 1.86
C ALA A 166 14.49 11.64 3.06
N GLU A 167 14.88 12.86 3.41
CA GLU A 167 15.57 13.08 4.67
C GLU A 167 14.61 12.84 5.86
N ARG A 168 15.19 12.42 7.00
CA ARG A 168 14.40 12.11 8.20
C ARG A 168 13.55 13.27 8.72
N ASN A 169 13.85 14.48 8.34
CA ASN A 169 13.15 15.70 8.75
C ASN A 169 12.24 16.27 7.65
N ARG A 170 12.23 15.65 6.46
CA ARG A 170 11.45 16.09 5.26
C ARG A 170 11.67 17.59 4.92
N ARG A 171 12.91 18.09 5.02
CA ARG A 171 13.28 19.47 4.67
C ARG A 171 14.03 19.54 3.37
#